data_89b732c6718df8769191193cfc2a018c
#
_entry.id   89b732c6718df8769191193cfc2a018c
#
_cell.length_a   1.000
_cell.length_b   1.000
_cell.length_c   1.000
_cell.angle_alpha   90.00
_cell.angle_beta   90.00
_cell.angle_gamma   90.00
#
_symmetry.space_group_name_H-M   'P 1'
#
loop_
_entity.id
_entity.type
_entity.pdbx_description
1 polymer ?
#
loop_
_entity_poly.entity_id
_entity_poly.type
_entity_poly.pdbx_seq_one_letter_code
_entity_poly.pdbx_strand_id
1 'polypeptide(L)'
;FFFRHYLIFLVSFIGSIFFYLLSLKKFNSWKLALLATMLLISSPRIFAESFYNSKDIIFMYFFVINTFFAIIYLEKPIISNAILFSFISALCIGVRVGGIILTILVLYFLWIKYLRKDYNYKITNSLLVLLSSLIFFIILFWPTLWENPLNNFINAIVAFKNYEREVFNYYMGDYIFSKSNYWFYIPLWIFITTPVLIIVLFAYGFSLSICRIFCRLIRINDKNKLNDLWRGSSELKDLIFTILVLLPILLSIILKSTLYTGWRHLYFIYPFIILIGLNALKITYIKLDLKKSRNIKKTFNIIISIFIIFN
;
A
#
# COMPACT_ATOMS: atom_id res chain seq x y z
N PHE A 1 6.25 -29.94 -3.87
CA PHE A 1 5.04 -29.24 -4.32
C PHE A 1 4.28 -28.69 -3.10
N PHE A 2 3.80 -29.49 -2.16
CA PHE A 2 3.04 -29.09 -0.97
C PHE A 2 3.76 -28.09 -0.08
N PHE A 3 5.05 -28.26 0.16
CA PHE A 3 5.86 -27.37 0.99
C PHE A 3 5.84 -25.91 0.48
N ARG A 4 5.92 -25.72 -0.84
CA ARG A 4 5.84 -24.36 -1.43
C ARG A 4 4.48 -23.72 -1.18
N HIS A 5 3.37 -24.45 -1.37
CA HIS A 5 2.02 -23.91 -1.12
C HIS A 5 1.83 -23.59 0.36
N TYR A 6 2.34 -24.43 1.25
CA TYR A 6 2.32 -24.18 2.68
C TYR A 6 3.08 -22.89 3.07
N LEU A 7 4.27 -22.67 2.50
CA LEU A 7 5.03 -21.45 2.76
C LEU A 7 4.32 -20.19 2.23
N ILE A 8 3.70 -20.25 1.06
CA ILE A 8 2.93 -19.14 0.50
C ILE A 8 1.76 -18.79 1.43
N PHE A 9 1.03 -19.80 1.87
CA PHE A 9 -0.06 -19.63 2.82
C PHE A 9 0.41 -19.06 4.16
N LEU A 10 1.52 -19.55 4.71
CA LEU A 10 2.10 -19.06 5.96
C LEU A 10 2.45 -17.56 5.88
N VAL A 11 3.10 -17.14 4.80
CA VAL A 11 3.41 -15.71 4.57
C VAL A 11 2.12 -14.90 4.44
N SER A 12 1.11 -15.42 3.76
CA SER A 12 -0.19 -14.77 3.61
C SER A 12 -0.92 -14.63 4.95
N PHE A 13 -0.85 -15.66 5.78
CA PHE A 13 -1.43 -15.65 7.14
C PHE A 13 -0.73 -14.61 8.04
N ILE A 14 0.60 -14.64 8.09
CA ILE A 14 1.39 -13.64 8.84
C ILE A 14 1.10 -12.22 8.32
N GLY A 15 1.08 -12.04 7.01
CA GLY A 15 0.76 -10.77 6.37
C GLY A 15 -0.63 -10.25 6.74
N SER A 16 -1.61 -11.15 6.86
CA SER A 16 -2.97 -10.80 7.30
C SER A 16 -3.01 -10.33 8.76
N ILE A 17 -2.19 -10.93 9.64
CA ILE A 17 -2.01 -10.45 11.02
C ILE A 17 -1.44 -9.03 11.02
N PHE A 18 -0.40 -8.77 10.22
CA PHE A 18 0.16 -7.43 10.11
C PHE A 18 -0.80 -6.43 9.47
N PHE A 19 -1.66 -6.87 8.56
CA PHE A 19 -2.73 -6.02 8.03
C PHE A 19 -3.76 -5.65 9.10
N TYR A 20 -4.13 -6.59 9.97
CA TYR A 20 -4.94 -6.30 11.15
C TYR A 20 -4.26 -5.27 12.06
N LEU A 21 -2.97 -5.44 12.39
CA LEU A 21 -2.21 -4.51 13.22
C LEU A 21 -2.09 -3.12 12.58
N LEU A 22 -1.85 -3.05 11.26
CA LEU A 22 -1.82 -1.81 10.49
C LEU A 22 -3.17 -1.09 10.56
N SER A 23 -4.27 -1.84 10.37
CA SER A 23 -5.63 -1.34 10.44
C SER A 23 -5.99 -0.87 11.86
N LEU A 24 -5.58 -1.61 12.88
CA LEU A 24 -5.75 -1.23 14.28
C LEU A 24 -5.03 0.09 14.59
N LYS A 25 -3.78 0.21 14.11
CA LYS A 25 -2.98 1.42 14.25
C LYS A 25 -3.56 2.62 13.49
N LYS A 26 -4.29 2.37 12.38
CA LYS A 26 -4.98 3.42 11.61
C LYS A 26 -6.28 3.86 12.27
N PHE A 27 -7.14 2.92 12.66
CA PHE A 27 -8.50 3.22 13.08
C PHE A 27 -8.65 3.36 14.60
N ASN A 28 -7.72 2.85 15.38
CA ASN A 28 -7.82 2.71 16.83
C ASN A 28 -9.12 2.02 17.27
N SER A 29 -9.54 1.00 16.50
CA SER A 29 -10.77 0.23 16.69
C SER A 29 -10.56 -1.20 16.21
N TRP A 30 -10.66 -2.17 17.13
CA TRP A 30 -10.51 -3.58 16.80
C TRP A 30 -11.59 -4.08 15.83
N LYS A 31 -12.80 -3.53 15.93
CA LYS A 31 -13.92 -3.90 15.03
C LYS A 31 -13.63 -3.49 13.58
N LEU A 32 -13.16 -2.26 13.36
CA LEU A 32 -12.77 -1.81 12.01
C LEU A 32 -11.51 -2.52 11.50
N ALA A 33 -10.58 -2.87 12.40
CA ALA A 33 -9.40 -3.62 12.01
C ALA A 33 -9.76 -5.06 11.59
N LEU A 34 -10.64 -5.71 12.34
CA LEU A 34 -11.14 -7.04 12.00
C LEU A 34 -11.91 -7.01 10.67
N LEU A 35 -12.79 -6.03 10.49
CA LEU A 35 -13.54 -5.85 9.25
C LEU A 35 -12.60 -5.65 8.05
N ALA A 36 -11.57 -4.82 8.18
CA ALA A 36 -10.56 -4.63 7.13
C ALA A 36 -9.92 -5.97 6.74
N THR A 37 -9.50 -6.74 7.73
CA THR A 37 -8.82 -8.02 7.50
C THR A 37 -9.76 -9.05 6.87
N MET A 38 -11.01 -9.10 7.32
CA MET A 38 -12.02 -9.96 6.70
C MET A 38 -12.27 -9.58 5.24
N LEU A 39 -12.41 -8.30 4.91
CA LEU A 39 -12.58 -7.84 3.53
C LEU A 39 -11.38 -8.18 2.64
N LEU A 40 -10.17 -8.18 3.19
CA LEU A 40 -8.97 -8.61 2.44
C LEU A 40 -8.99 -10.11 2.16
N ILE A 41 -9.22 -10.91 3.20
CA ILE A 41 -9.16 -12.38 3.09
C ILE A 41 -10.36 -12.93 2.31
N SER A 42 -11.56 -12.35 2.47
CA SER A 42 -12.76 -12.79 1.77
C SER A 42 -12.79 -12.41 0.29
N SER A 43 -11.86 -11.58 -0.19
CA SER A 43 -11.72 -11.31 -1.62
C SER A 43 -11.37 -12.60 -2.35
N PRO A 44 -12.26 -13.13 -3.26
CA PRO A 44 -12.09 -14.47 -3.82
C PRO A 44 -10.75 -14.65 -4.52
N ARG A 45 -10.31 -13.61 -5.22
CA ARG A 45 -9.05 -13.64 -5.96
C ARG A 45 -7.84 -13.66 -5.03
N ILE A 46 -7.82 -12.80 -4.00
CA ILE A 46 -6.73 -12.76 -3.02
C ILE A 46 -6.68 -14.05 -2.23
N PHE A 47 -7.84 -14.57 -1.81
CA PHE A 47 -7.94 -15.84 -1.10
C PHE A 47 -7.36 -16.98 -1.93
N ALA A 48 -7.83 -17.18 -3.16
CA ALA A 48 -7.37 -18.25 -4.04
C ALA A 48 -5.86 -18.16 -4.31
N GLU A 49 -5.36 -16.98 -4.65
CA GLU A 49 -3.95 -16.78 -4.97
C GLU A 49 -3.03 -16.89 -3.75
N SER A 50 -3.54 -16.76 -2.53
CA SER A 50 -2.79 -16.97 -1.29
C SER A 50 -2.25 -18.38 -1.08
N PHE A 51 -2.69 -19.35 -1.89
CA PHE A 51 -2.22 -20.74 -1.82
C PHE A 51 -1.15 -21.05 -2.86
N TYR A 52 -1.07 -20.36 -3.99
CA TYR A 52 -0.19 -20.76 -5.10
C TYR A 52 0.65 -19.63 -5.71
N ASN A 53 0.26 -18.36 -5.57
CA ASN A 53 0.99 -17.25 -6.18
C ASN A 53 2.21 -16.85 -5.34
N SER A 54 3.36 -17.38 -5.72
CA SER A 54 4.62 -17.17 -5.00
C SER A 54 5.29 -15.80 -5.21
N LYS A 55 4.74 -14.92 -6.07
CA LYS A 55 5.34 -13.61 -6.35
C LYS A 55 4.42 -12.48 -5.95
N ASP A 56 3.25 -12.38 -6.55
CA ASP A 56 2.38 -11.21 -6.43
C ASP A 56 1.74 -11.11 -5.05
N ILE A 57 1.26 -12.23 -4.51
CA ILE A 57 0.66 -12.28 -3.17
C ILE A 57 1.71 -12.14 -2.07
N ILE A 58 2.85 -12.82 -2.21
CA ILE A 58 3.95 -12.65 -1.25
C ILE A 58 4.42 -11.21 -1.22
N PHE A 59 4.58 -10.58 -2.39
CA PHE A 59 4.92 -9.16 -2.48
C PHE A 59 3.87 -8.27 -1.80
N MET A 60 2.57 -8.51 -2.01
CA MET A 60 1.49 -7.78 -1.37
C MET A 60 1.61 -7.83 0.16
N TYR A 61 1.78 -9.02 0.72
CA TYR A 61 1.86 -9.16 2.18
C TYR A 61 3.16 -8.60 2.77
N PHE A 62 4.30 -8.80 2.10
CA PHE A 62 5.54 -8.11 2.53
C PHE A 62 5.42 -6.60 2.43
N PHE A 63 4.72 -6.07 1.44
CA PHE A 63 4.48 -4.64 1.31
C PHE A 63 3.60 -4.08 2.42
N VAL A 64 2.59 -4.85 2.88
CA VAL A 64 1.77 -4.52 4.06
C VAL A 64 2.61 -4.51 5.34
N ILE A 65 3.42 -5.55 5.55
CA ILE A 65 4.34 -5.64 6.71
C ILE A 65 5.31 -4.46 6.69
N ASN A 66 5.89 -4.19 5.53
CA ASN A 66 6.82 -3.07 5.33
C ASN A 66 6.14 -1.72 5.64
N THR A 67 4.89 -1.52 5.20
CA THR A 67 4.14 -0.30 5.50
C THR A 67 3.85 -0.15 7.00
N PHE A 68 3.60 -1.24 7.71
CA PHE A 68 3.43 -1.22 9.16
C PHE A 68 4.70 -0.72 9.88
N PHE A 69 5.87 -1.26 9.52
CA PHE A 69 7.15 -0.82 10.09
C PHE A 69 7.55 0.58 9.61
N ALA A 70 7.24 0.96 8.37
CA ALA A 70 7.40 2.31 7.86
C ALA A 70 6.66 3.35 8.73
N ILE A 71 5.40 3.07 9.08
CA ILE A 71 4.61 3.95 9.94
C ILE A 71 5.21 4.02 11.36
N ILE A 72 5.65 2.89 11.93
CA ILE A 72 6.32 2.88 13.24
C ILE A 72 7.58 3.74 13.19
N TYR A 73 8.39 3.58 12.16
CA TYR A 73 9.61 4.35 11.99
C TYR A 73 9.34 5.83 11.77
N LEU A 74 8.34 6.19 10.95
CA LEU A 74 7.92 7.57 10.78
C LEU A 74 7.39 8.20 12.08
N GLU A 75 6.73 7.46 12.94
CA GLU A 75 6.24 7.96 14.23
C GLU A 75 7.37 8.11 15.25
N LYS A 76 8.30 7.16 15.29
CA LYS A 76 9.45 7.13 16.21
C LYS A 76 10.72 6.74 15.45
N PRO A 77 11.46 7.73 14.88
CA PRO A 77 12.66 7.46 14.09
C PRO A 77 13.89 7.17 14.97
N ILE A 78 13.84 6.03 15.66
CA ILE A 78 14.94 5.48 16.46
C ILE A 78 15.67 4.37 15.72
N ILE A 79 16.89 4.07 16.13
CA ILE A 79 17.78 3.09 15.47
C ILE A 79 17.13 1.71 15.34
N SER A 80 16.48 1.20 16.37
CA SER A 80 15.85 -0.13 16.32
C SER A 80 14.72 -0.20 15.27
N ASN A 81 13.91 0.85 15.15
CA ASN A 81 12.87 0.92 14.14
C ASN A 81 13.44 1.09 12.72
N ALA A 82 14.61 1.77 12.59
CA ALA A 82 15.33 1.90 11.33
C ALA A 82 15.81 0.53 10.83
N ILE A 83 16.43 -0.27 11.71
CA ILE A 83 16.92 -1.62 11.39
C ILE A 83 15.74 -2.54 10.99
N LEU A 84 14.64 -2.56 11.77
CA LEU A 84 13.48 -3.39 11.47
C LEU A 84 12.84 -2.99 10.13
N PHE A 85 12.67 -1.69 9.87
CA PHE A 85 12.13 -1.22 8.60
C PHE A 85 13.07 -1.57 7.43
N SER A 86 14.39 -1.41 7.59
CA SER A 86 15.38 -1.78 6.57
C SER A 86 15.36 -3.27 6.25
N PHE A 87 15.29 -4.12 7.28
CA PHE A 87 15.21 -5.57 7.12
C PHE A 87 14.00 -5.99 6.29
N ILE A 88 12.81 -5.51 6.65
CA ILE A 88 11.58 -5.85 5.92
C ILE A 88 11.55 -5.20 4.53
N SER A 89 12.07 -3.97 4.39
CA SER A 89 12.19 -3.31 3.08
C SER A 89 13.10 -4.12 2.13
N ALA A 90 14.22 -4.63 2.62
CA ALA A 90 15.12 -5.46 1.82
C ALA A 90 14.45 -6.77 1.37
N LEU A 91 13.71 -7.45 2.24
CA LEU A 91 12.92 -8.62 1.86
C LEU A 91 11.86 -8.26 0.79
N CYS A 92 11.17 -7.14 0.96
CA CYS A 92 10.17 -6.67 0.01
C CYS A 92 10.78 -6.36 -1.37
N ILE A 93 11.94 -5.69 -1.40
CA ILE A 93 12.70 -5.37 -2.62
C ILE A 93 13.21 -6.66 -3.27
N GLY A 94 13.67 -7.63 -2.48
CA GLY A 94 14.13 -8.93 -2.97
C GLY A 94 13.04 -9.75 -3.68
N VAL A 95 11.77 -9.61 -3.25
CA VAL A 95 10.63 -10.22 -3.96
C VAL A 95 10.31 -9.48 -5.25
N ARG A 96 10.26 -8.14 -5.20
CA ARG A 96 10.09 -7.26 -6.36
C ARG A 96 10.76 -5.91 -6.12
N VAL A 97 11.55 -5.45 -7.07
CA VAL A 97 12.24 -4.14 -7.04
C VAL A 97 11.28 -2.98 -6.75
N GLY A 98 10.00 -3.09 -7.16
CA GLY A 98 8.95 -2.13 -6.84
C GLY A 98 8.75 -1.85 -5.33
N GLY A 99 9.26 -2.71 -4.45
CA GLY A 99 9.26 -2.48 -3.00
C GLY A 99 10.04 -1.23 -2.57
N ILE A 100 10.96 -0.75 -3.39
CA ILE A 100 11.74 0.48 -3.16
C ILE A 100 10.86 1.74 -3.07
N ILE A 101 9.69 1.73 -3.71
CA ILE A 101 8.74 2.86 -3.71
C ILE A 101 8.40 3.31 -2.30
N LEU A 102 8.16 2.36 -1.39
CA LEU A 102 7.83 2.68 0.00
C LEU A 102 9.03 3.28 0.74
N THR A 103 10.23 2.78 0.49
CA THR A 103 11.46 3.32 1.09
C THR A 103 11.69 4.77 0.66
N ILE A 104 11.56 5.05 -0.63
CA ILE A 104 11.67 6.42 -1.17
C ILE A 104 10.61 7.33 -0.53
N LEU A 105 9.39 6.85 -0.40
CA LEU A 105 8.30 7.60 0.23
C LEU A 105 8.58 7.90 1.70
N VAL A 106 9.13 6.95 2.46
CA VAL A 106 9.54 7.15 3.85
C VAL A 106 10.64 8.21 3.96
N LEU A 107 11.67 8.13 3.10
CA LEU A 107 12.73 9.14 3.07
C LEU A 107 12.18 10.55 2.77
N TYR A 108 11.24 10.66 1.83
CA TYR A 108 10.57 11.92 1.51
C TYR A 108 9.79 12.48 2.72
N PHE A 109 9.01 11.64 3.42
CA PHE A 109 8.29 12.10 4.61
C PHE A 109 9.21 12.45 5.78
N LEU A 110 10.33 11.74 5.95
CA LEU A 110 11.36 12.10 6.93
C LEU A 110 11.98 13.46 6.61
N TRP A 111 12.30 13.69 5.34
CA TRP A 111 12.82 14.97 4.89
C TRP A 111 11.85 16.14 5.17
N ILE A 112 10.56 15.98 4.83
CA ILE A 112 9.54 17.01 5.15
C ILE A 112 9.45 17.21 6.66
N LYS A 113 9.43 16.16 7.44
CA LYS A 113 9.41 16.28 8.90
C LYS A 113 10.65 17.01 9.42
N TYR A 114 11.83 16.73 8.87
CA TYR A 114 13.07 17.44 9.21
C TYR A 114 12.95 18.95 8.93
N LEU A 115 12.44 19.34 7.77
CA LEU A 115 12.19 20.75 7.44
C LEU A 115 11.19 21.43 8.39
N ARG A 116 10.22 20.68 8.91
CA ARG A 116 9.22 21.18 9.87
C ARG A 116 9.73 21.30 11.29
N LYS A 117 10.91 20.79 11.59
CA LYS A 117 11.42 20.64 12.97
C LYS A 117 10.48 19.84 13.89
N ASP A 118 9.69 18.92 13.31
CA ASP A 118 8.69 18.09 14.00
C ASP A 118 9.32 16.93 14.78
N TYR A 119 10.51 17.13 15.37
CA TYR A 119 11.27 16.05 15.99
C TYR A 119 11.81 16.35 17.37
N ASN A 120 11.68 15.32 18.22
CA ASN A 120 12.38 15.21 19.50
C ASN A 120 13.60 14.26 19.45
N TYR A 121 14.00 13.73 18.26
CA TYR A 121 15.03 12.71 18.13
C TYR A 121 16.16 13.13 17.18
N LYS A 122 17.39 12.64 17.45
CA LYS A 122 18.51 12.77 16.52
C LYS A 122 18.30 11.87 15.28
N ILE A 123 17.62 12.40 14.27
CA ILE A 123 17.25 11.67 13.04
C ILE A 123 18.44 11.27 12.22
N THR A 124 19.48 12.12 12.19
CA THR A 124 20.68 11.88 11.36
C THR A 124 21.26 10.50 11.61
N ASN A 125 21.42 10.10 12.87
CA ASN A 125 21.99 8.79 13.21
C ASN A 125 21.05 7.64 12.79
N SER A 126 19.74 7.79 13.00
CA SER A 126 18.78 6.75 12.59
C SER A 126 18.65 6.65 11.07
N LEU A 127 18.83 7.76 10.33
CA LEU A 127 18.83 7.77 8.88
C LEU A 127 20.08 7.09 8.31
N LEU A 128 21.26 7.37 8.88
CA LEU A 128 22.50 6.69 8.49
C LEU A 128 22.39 5.18 8.71
N VAL A 129 21.88 4.76 9.87
CA VAL A 129 21.65 3.34 10.16
C VAL A 129 20.61 2.74 9.21
N LEU A 130 19.53 3.46 8.88
CA LEU A 130 18.57 3.00 7.88
C LEU A 130 19.22 2.71 6.54
N LEU A 131 20.02 3.65 6.01
CA LEU A 131 20.63 3.50 4.69
C LEU A 131 21.70 2.39 4.68
N SER A 132 22.57 2.35 5.69
CA SER A 132 23.62 1.32 5.78
C SER A 132 23.03 -0.08 5.99
N SER A 133 22.06 -0.24 6.89
CA SER A 133 21.41 -1.54 7.13
C SER A 133 20.54 -1.97 5.94
N LEU A 134 19.91 -1.04 5.22
CA LEU A 134 19.16 -1.36 4.01
C LEU A 134 20.06 -1.94 2.91
N ILE A 135 21.20 -1.28 2.65
CA ILE A 135 22.19 -1.77 1.67
C ILE A 135 22.69 -3.15 2.09
N PHE A 136 23.06 -3.31 3.36
CA PHE A 136 23.52 -4.58 3.90
C PHE A 136 22.50 -5.70 3.71
N PHE A 137 21.24 -5.49 4.08
CA PHE A 137 20.19 -6.50 3.94
C PHE A 137 19.80 -6.78 2.49
N ILE A 138 19.83 -5.77 1.59
CA ILE A 138 19.60 -6.00 0.16
C ILE A 138 20.68 -6.94 -0.40
N ILE A 139 21.94 -6.68 -0.11
CA ILE A 139 23.05 -7.55 -0.57
C ILE A 139 22.90 -8.93 0.05
N LEU A 140 22.60 -9.03 1.34
CA LEU A 140 22.45 -10.30 2.04
C LEU A 140 21.36 -11.20 1.44
N PHE A 141 20.18 -10.61 1.12
CA PHE A 141 19.02 -11.36 0.63
C PHE A 141 18.96 -11.54 -0.88
N TRP A 142 19.86 -10.91 -1.61
CA TRP A 142 19.89 -10.98 -3.07
C TRP A 142 21.21 -11.57 -3.58
N PRO A 143 21.33 -12.91 -3.67
CA PRO A 143 22.58 -13.60 -3.99
C PRO A 143 23.28 -13.13 -5.28
N THR A 144 22.50 -12.67 -6.27
CA THR A 144 23.07 -12.12 -7.52
C THR A 144 23.94 -10.88 -7.30
N LEU A 145 23.81 -10.21 -6.14
CA LEU A 145 24.60 -9.04 -5.80
C LEU A 145 25.95 -9.38 -5.13
N TRP A 146 26.19 -10.65 -4.77
CA TRP A 146 27.37 -11.02 -3.98
C TRP A 146 28.70 -10.87 -4.75
N GLU A 147 28.70 -11.12 -6.06
CA GLU A 147 29.93 -11.00 -6.87
C GLU A 147 30.26 -9.54 -7.22
N ASN A 148 29.27 -8.81 -7.79
CA ASN A 148 29.42 -7.41 -8.23
C ASN A 148 28.17 -6.59 -7.83
N PRO A 149 28.05 -6.11 -6.57
CA PRO A 149 26.84 -5.51 -6.05
C PRO A 149 26.30 -4.35 -6.89
N LEU A 150 27.17 -3.41 -7.26
CA LEU A 150 26.75 -2.21 -8.02
C LEU A 150 26.32 -2.55 -9.45
N ASN A 151 27.15 -3.28 -10.19
CA ASN A 151 26.88 -3.60 -11.59
C ASN A 151 25.66 -4.52 -11.70
N ASN A 152 25.53 -5.52 -10.83
CA ASN A 152 24.41 -6.44 -10.85
C ASN A 152 23.11 -5.76 -10.42
N PHE A 153 23.16 -4.78 -9.51
CA PHE A 153 22.00 -3.97 -9.16
C PHE A 153 21.52 -3.08 -10.33
N ILE A 154 22.47 -2.41 -11.02
CA ILE A 154 22.17 -1.60 -12.20
C ILE A 154 21.60 -2.49 -13.32
N ASN A 155 22.21 -3.64 -13.57
CA ASN A 155 21.74 -4.60 -14.58
C ASN A 155 20.34 -5.11 -14.26
N ALA A 156 20.01 -5.35 -12.99
CA ALA A 156 18.67 -5.75 -12.57
C ALA A 156 17.61 -4.65 -12.82
N ILE A 157 17.96 -3.38 -12.58
CA ILE A 157 17.08 -2.25 -12.89
C ILE A 157 16.88 -2.12 -14.40
N VAL A 158 17.95 -2.22 -15.21
CA VAL A 158 17.89 -2.16 -16.67
C VAL A 158 17.04 -3.32 -17.21
N ALA A 159 17.27 -4.54 -16.72
CA ALA A 159 16.48 -5.71 -17.09
C ALA A 159 15.00 -5.55 -16.72
N PHE A 160 14.69 -4.95 -15.57
CA PHE A 160 13.32 -4.67 -15.15
C PHE A 160 12.66 -3.62 -16.07
N LYS A 161 13.38 -2.57 -16.44
CA LYS A 161 12.90 -1.52 -17.36
C LYS A 161 12.65 -2.06 -18.76
N ASN A 162 13.55 -2.91 -19.26
CA ASN A 162 13.53 -3.46 -20.59
C ASN A 162 12.85 -4.84 -20.66
N TYR A 163 12.15 -5.23 -19.58
CA TYR A 163 11.47 -6.52 -19.55
C TYR A 163 10.37 -6.56 -20.61
N GLU A 164 10.63 -7.28 -21.66
CA GLU A 164 9.69 -7.54 -22.74
C GLU A 164 9.20 -8.98 -22.63
N ARG A 165 7.91 -9.14 -22.51
CA ARG A 165 7.25 -10.44 -22.61
C ARG A 165 6.22 -10.33 -23.71
N GLU A 166 6.42 -11.07 -24.76
CA GLU A 166 5.48 -11.18 -25.88
C GLU A 166 4.25 -11.97 -25.45
N VAL A 167 3.36 -11.32 -24.73
CA VAL A 167 2.09 -11.88 -24.28
C VAL A 167 0.97 -10.96 -24.77
N PHE A 168 -0.01 -11.56 -25.41
CA PHE A 168 -1.24 -10.87 -25.76
C PHE A 168 -2.25 -11.00 -24.62
N ASN A 169 -2.87 -9.89 -24.28
CA ASN A 169 -4.02 -9.83 -23.38
C ASN A 169 -5.29 -9.81 -24.22
N TYR A 170 -6.24 -10.69 -23.92
CA TYR A 170 -7.60 -10.53 -24.44
C TYR A 170 -8.32 -9.49 -23.60
N TYR A 171 -8.69 -8.37 -24.21
CA TYR A 171 -9.25 -7.23 -23.50
C TYR A 171 -10.27 -6.48 -24.37
N MET A 172 -11.51 -6.36 -23.88
CA MET A 172 -12.63 -5.69 -24.58
C MET A 172 -12.94 -6.21 -25.99
N GLY A 173 -12.69 -7.50 -26.25
CA GLY A 173 -12.95 -8.12 -27.54
C GLY A 173 -11.71 -8.25 -28.44
N ASP A 174 -10.61 -7.59 -28.10
CA ASP A 174 -9.39 -7.54 -28.89
C ASP A 174 -8.19 -8.21 -28.21
N TYR A 175 -7.23 -8.69 -29.02
CA TYR A 175 -5.93 -9.12 -28.54
C TYR A 175 -4.96 -7.95 -28.54
N ILE A 176 -4.59 -7.49 -27.34
CA ILE A 176 -3.70 -6.35 -27.16
C ILE A 176 -2.34 -6.83 -26.65
N PHE A 177 -1.27 -6.32 -27.23
CA PHE A 177 0.10 -6.62 -26.79
C PHE A 177 0.34 -6.04 -25.37
N SER A 178 0.95 -6.83 -24.50
CA SER A 178 1.10 -6.50 -23.06
C SER A 178 1.86 -5.19 -22.76
N LYS A 179 2.66 -4.70 -23.69
CA LYS A 179 3.37 -3.41 -23.60
C LYS A 179 2.55 -2.22 -24.11
N SER A 180 1.53 -2.47 -24.94
CA SER A 180 0.66 -1.45 -25.55
C SER A 180 -0.71 -1.36 -24.88
N ASN A 181 -0.81 -1.72 -23.61
CA ASN A 181 -2.06 -1.62 -22.87
C ASN A 181 -2.58 -0.17 -22.81
N TYR A 182 -3.90 -0.02 -22.89
CA TYR A 182 -4.55 1.28 -22.71
C TYR A 182 -4.29 1.83 -21.29
N TRP A 183 -4.25 3.17 -21.15
CA TRP A 183 -4.05 3.83 -19.84
C TRP A 183 -5.10 3.43 -18.80
N PHE A 184 -6.31 3.10 -19.22
CA PHE A 184 -7.41 2.67 -18.35
C PHE A 184 -7.42 1.16 -18.06
N TYR A 185 -6.46 0.38 -18.57
CA TYR A 185 -6.38 -1.08 -18.37
C TYR A 185 -6.43 -1.45 -16.89
N ILE A 186 -5.56 -0.87 -16.07
CA ILE A 186 -5.53 -1.15 -14.63
C ILE A 186 -6.77 -0.62 -13.91
N PRO A 187 -7.17 0.65 -14.04
CA PRO A 187 -8.39 1.15 -13.41
C PRO A 187 -9.61 0.31 -13.72
N LEU A 188 -9.79 -0.12 -14.97
CA LEU A 188 -10.93 -0.93 -15.36
C LEU A 188 -10.86 -2.33 -14.73
N TRP A 189 -9.68 -3.00 -14.74
CA TRP A 189 -9.52 -4.30 -14.11
C TRP A 189 -9.79 -4.24 -12.59
N ILE A 190 -9.33 -3.22 -11.90
CA ILE A 190 -9.65 -3.00 -10.49
C ILE A 190 -11.17 -2.87 -10.32
N PHE A 191 -11.82 -2.07 -11.18
CA PHE A 191 -13.25 -1.81 -11.10
C PHE A 191 -14.09 -3.08 -11.29
N ILE A 192 -13.79 -3.92 -12.28
CA ILE A 192 -14.61 -5.11 -12.58
C ILE A 192 -14.31 -6.32 -11.70
N THR A 193 -13.11 -6.39 -11.07
CA THR A 193 -12.71 -7.55 -10.26
C THR A 193 -12.77 -7.31 -8.76
N THR A 194 -13.01 -6.08 -8.34
CA THR A 194 -13.13 -5.74 -6.92
C THR A 194 -14.59 -5.74 -6.52
N PRO A 195 -14.96 -6.28 -5.34
CA PRO A 195 -16.33 -6.23 -4.85
C PRO A 195 -16.90 -4.82 -4.84
N VAL A 196 -18.14 -4.67 -5.29
CA VAL A 196 -18.81 -3.36 -5.49
C VAL A 196 -18.81 -2.51 -4.22
N LEU A 197 -19.02 -3.14 -3.05
CA LEU A 197 -18.96 -2.43 -1.77
C LEU A 197 -17.60 -1.75 -1.56
N ILE A 198 -16.51 -2.46 -1.82
CA ILE A 198 -15.15 -1.93 -1.63
C ILE A 198 -14.91 -0.77 -2.58
N ILE A 199 -15.38 -0.87 -3.84
CA ILE A 199 -15.24 0.21 -4.83
C ILE A 199 -15.99 1.47 -4.38
N VAL A 200 -17.26 1.33 -3.97
CA VAL A 200 -18.08 2.47 -3.51
C VAL A 200 -17.46 3.12 -2.27
N LEU A 201 -17.05 2.33 -1.30
CA LEU A 201 -16.38 2.84 -0.09
C LEU A 201 -15.04 3.50 -0.44
N PHE A 202 -14.26 2.90 -1.33
CA PHE A 202 -13.00 3.46 -1.80
C PHE A 202 -13.21 4.79 -2.52
N ALA A 203 -14.13 4.86 -3.48
CA ALA A 203 -14.42 6.10 -4.22
C ALA A 203 -14.80 7.24 -3.27
N TYR A 204 -15.64 6.94 -2.26
CA TYR A 204 -16.02 7.94 -1.26
C TYR A 204 -14.85 8.32 -0.35
N GLY A 205 -14.08 7.35 0.18
CA GLY A 205 -12.92 7.62 1.04
C GLY A 205 -11.79 8.35 0.31
N PHE A 206 -11.59 8.00 -0.95
CA PHE A 206 -10.62 8.62 -1.81
C PHE A 206 -10.99 10.08 -2.12
N SER A 207 -12.25 10.35 -2.48
CA SER A 207 -12.73 11.71 -2.70
C SER A 207 -12.57 12.59 -1.47
N LEU A 208 -12.90 12.09 -0.26
CA LEU A 208 -12.67 12.81 0.99
C LEU A 208 -11.18 13.12 1.23
N SER A 209 -10.29 12.18 0.92
CA SER A 209 -8.84 12.36 1.08
C SER A 209 -8.30 13.39 0.09
N ILE A 210 -8.69 13.32 -1.16
CA ILE A 210 -8.29 14.25 -2.22
C ILE A 210 -8.83 15.66 -1.92
N CYS A 211 -10.12 15.81 -1.61
CA CYS A 211 -10.70 17.10 -1.25
C CYS A 211 -9.95 17.74 -0.08
N ARG A 212 -9.59 16.96 0.95
CA ARG A 212 -8.81 17.47 2.08
C ARG A 212 -7.43 17.96 1.66
N ILE A 213 -6.71 17.21 0.83
CA ILE A 213 -5.39 17.58 0.32
C ILE A 213 -5.49 18.87 -0.49
N PHE A 214 -6.43 18.95 -1.44
CA PHE A 214 -6.64 20.15 -2.26
C PHE A 214 -7.04 21.36 -1.42
N CYS A 215 -7.98 21.23 -0.50
CA CYS A 215 -8.38 22.35 0.38
C CYS A 215 -7.21 22.88 1.20
N ARG A 216 -6.25 22.05 1.56
CA ARG A 216 -5.06 22.47 2.32
C ARG A 216 -4.00 23.10 1.43
N LEU A 217 -3.80 22.61 0.23
CA LEU A 217 -2.88 23.20 -0.74
C LEU A 217 -3.32 24.60 -1.15
N ILE A 218 -4.63 24.85 -1.27
CA ILE A 218 -5.18 26.17 -1.67
C ILE A 218 -5.20 27.16 -0.50
N ARG A 219 -5.42 26.68 0.74
CA ARG A 219 -5.50 27.54 1.95
C ARG A 219 -4.16 27.65 2.66
N ILE A 220 -3.12 28.01 1.93
CA ILE A 220 -1.80 28.31 2.52
C ILE A 220 -1.89 29.68 3.18
N ASN A 221 -2.03 29.73 4.50
CA ASN A 221 -1.89 30.97 5.28
C ASN A 221 -0.41 31.22 5.60
N ASP A 222 0.02 32.47 5.58
CA ASP A 222 1.40 32.91 5.86
C ASP A 222 1.97 32.42 7.21
N LYS A 223 1.08 32.06 8.16
CA LYS A 223 1.45 31.50 9.46
C LYS A 223 1.85 30.01 9.41
N ASN A 224 1.48 29.29 8.34
CA ASN A 224 1.68 27.84 8.21
C ASN A 224 2.56 27.47 7.00
N LYS A 225 3.67 28.19 6.81
CA LYS A 225 4.63 27.94 5.72
C LYS A 225 4.91 26.46 5.53
N LEU A 226 4.74 25.91 4.33
CA LEU A 226 5.06 24.56 3.87
C LEU A 226 4.29 23.38 4.51
N ASN A 227 3.37 23.56 5.45
CA ASN A 227 3.21 22.60 6.53
C ASN A 227 1.83 22.01 6.72
N ASP A 228 0.88 22.26 5.82
CA ASP A 228 -0.49 21.81 6.04
C ASP A 228 -0.91 20.55 5.26
N LEU A 229 0.05 19.80 4.69
CA LEU A 229 -0.26 18.56 3.98
C LEU A 229 -0.92 17.50 4.88
N TRP A 230 -0.56 17.47 6.16
CA TRP A 230 -1.19 16.62 7.17
C TRP A 230 -1.11 17.27 8.56
N ARG A 231 -2.14 17.01 9.38
CA ARG A 231 -2.19 17.37 10.79
C ARG A 231 -2.29 16.08 11.62
N GLY A 232 -1.20 15.74 12.30
CA GLY A 232 -1.14 14.55 13.14
C GLY A 232 -0.97 13.23 12.38
N SER A 233 -0.76 12.15 13.15
CA SER A 233 -0.41 10.82 12.65
C SER A 233 -1.51 10.16 11.80
N SER A 234 -2.78 10.43 12.11
CA SER A 234 -3.89 9.81 11.35
C SER A 234 -3.96 10.30 9.91
N GLU A 235 -3.78 11.60 9.71
CA GLU A 235 -3.83 12.20 8.36
C GLU A 235 -2.57 11.89 7.55
N LEU A 236 -1.41 11.78 8.21
CA LEU A 236 -0.19 11.28 7.56
C LEU A 236 -0.40 9.87 7.00
N LYS A 237 -1.04 8.98 7.76
CA LYS A 237 -1.38 7.63 7.29
C LYS A 237 -2.31 7.66 6.09
N ASP A 238 -3.33 8.54 6.10
CA ASP A 238 -4.23 8.70 4.94
C ASP A 238 -3.48 9.16 3.70
N LEU A 239 -2.57 10.12 3.86
CA LEU A 239 -1.75 10.62 2.76
C LEU A 239 -0.84 9.51 2.21
N ILE A 240 -0.17 8.75 3.09
CA ILE A 240 0.67 7.61 2.69
C ILE A 240 -0.16 6.61 1.90
N PHE A 241 -1.30 6.15 2.40
CA PHE A 241 -2.14 5.16 1.72
C PHE A 241 -2.66 5.66 0.39
N THR A 242 -3.05 6.94 0.30
CA THR A 242 -3.48 7.56 -0.96
C THR A 242 -2.36 7.57 -2.00
N ILE A 243 -1.14 7.93 -1.60
CA ILE A 243 0.03 7.89 -2.49
C ILE A 243 0.37 6.45 -2.90
N LEU A 244 0.32 5.49 -1.97
CA LEU A 244 0.60 4.07 -2.25
C LEU A 244 -0.40 3.43 -3.22
N VAL A 245 -1.60 3.98 -3.36
CA VAL A 245 -2.56 3.55 -4.38
C VAL A 245 -2.31 4.29 -5.70
N LEU A 246 -2.19 5.62 -5.66
CA LEU A 246 -2.09 6.43 -6.89
C LEU A 246 -0.75 6.28 -7.60
N LEU A 247 0.36 6.37 -6.86
CA LEU A 247 1.70 6.42 -7.46
C LEU A 247 2.02 5.18 -8.31
N PRO A 248 1.76 3.94 -7.86
CA PRO A 248 2.02 2.75 -8.67
C PRO A 248 1.16 2.68 -9.94
N ILE A 249 -0.11 3.11 -9.87
CA ILE A 249 -0.99 3.16 -11.03
C ILE A 249 -0.45 4.18 -12.04
N LEU A 250 -0.13 5.40 -11.60
CA LEU A 250 0.42 6.45 -12.44
C LEU A 250 1.77 6.04 -13.07
N LEU A 251 2.67 5.47 -12.27
CA LEU A 251 3.95 4.98 -12.76
C LEU A 251 3.78 3.89 -13.81
N SER A 252 2.86 2.97 -13.63
CA SER A 252 2.62 1.91 -14.61
C SER A 252 2.08 2.43 -15.94
N ILE A 253 1.28 3.51 -15.90
CA ILE A 253 0.76 4.19 -17.11
C ILE A 253 1.87 4.98 -17.80
N ILE A 254 2.60 5.81 -17.06
CA ILE A 254 3.64 6.70 -17.60
C ILE A 254 4.80 5.89 -18.19
N LEU A 255 5.24 4.84 -17.49
CA LEU A 255 6.35 3.99 -17.90
C LEU A 255 5.94 2.92 -18.94
N LYS A 256 4.65 2.88 -19.33
CA LYS A 256 4.10 1.85 -20.23
C LYS A 256 4.54 0.45 -19.81
N SER A 257 4.37 0.14 -18.51
CA SER A 257 4.82 -1.12 -17.94
C SER A 257 4.15 -2.31 -18.61
N THR A 258 4.90 -3.39 -18.84
CA THR A 258 4.38 -4.64 -19.41
C THR A 258 3.44 -5.31 -18.42
N LEU A 259 2.14 -5.26 -18.70
CA LEU A 259 1.09 -5.79 -17.82
C LEU A 259 0.32 -6.90 -18.53
N TYR A 260 0.14 -8.01 -17.84
CA TYR A 260 -0.60 -9.17 -18.34
C TYR A 260 -1.34 -9.88 -17.22
N THR A 261 -2.36 -10.64 -17.59
CA THR A 261 -3.23 -11.37 -16.65
C THR A 261 -3.93 -10.44 -15.65
N GLY A 262 -4.50 -9.34 -16.16
CA GLY A 262 -5.19 -8.35 -15.35
C GLY A 262 -4.22 -7.45 -14.54
N TRP A 263 -4.63 -7.06 -13.35
CA TRP A 263 -3.86 -6.14 -12.51
C TRP A 263 -3.04 -6.83 -11.40
N ARG A 264 -2.74 -8.11 -11.53
CA ARG A 264 -2.05 -8.90 -10.48
C ARG A 264 -0.72 -8.29 -10.02
N HIS A 265 -0.01 -7.61 -10.92
CA HIS A 265 1.25 -6.93 -10.60
C HIS A 265 1.09 -5.79 -9.58
N LEU A 266 -0.14 -5.30 -9.39
CA LEU A 266 -0.50 -4.23 -8.48
C LEU A 266 -1.37 -4.70 -7.30
N TYR A 267 -1.48 -6.00 -7.01
CA TYR A 267 -2.23 -6.47 -5.84
C TYR A 267 -1.81 -5.81 -4.53
N PHE A 268 -0.56 -5.41 -4.41
CA PHE A 268 -0.06 -4.74 -3.22
C PHE A 268 -0.75 -3.40 -2.89
N ILE A 269 -1.49 -2.80 -3.82
CA ILE A 269 -2.30 -1.61 -3.55
C ILE A 269 -3.66 -1.94 -2.93
N TYR A 270 -4.16 -3.18 -3.08
CA TYR A 270 -5.50 -3.58 -2.66
C TYR A 270 -5.77 -3.41 -1.15
N PRO A 271 -4.84 -3.78 -0.25
CA PRO A 271 -5.01 -3.51 1.17
C PRO A 271 -5.25 -2.02 1.49
N PHE A 272 -4.60 -1.12 0.76
CA PHE A 272 -4.75 0.33 0.97
C PHE A 272 -6.06 0.86 0.38
N ILE A 273 -6.57 0.28 -0.69
CA ILE A 273 -7.93 0.53 -1.21
C ILE A 273 -8.96 0.25 -0.12
N ILE A 274 -8.85 -0.87 0.58
CA ILE A 274 -9.73 -1.23 1.69
C ILE A 274 -9.60 -0.22 2.84
N LEU A 275 -8.38 0.15 3.25
CA LEU A 275 -8.16 1.09 4.36
C LEU A 275 -8.72 2.49 4.06
N ILE A 276 -8.57 2.99 2.83
CA ILE A 276 -9.13 4.26 2.39
C ILE A 276 -10.67 4.19 2.42
N GLY A 277 -11.24 3.10 1.93
CA GLY A 277 -12.68 2.87 1.95
C GLY A 277 -13.26 2.85 3.37
N LEU A 278 -12.63 2.10 4.28
CA LEU A 278 -13.08 2.02 5.67
C LEU A 278 -12.88 3.33 6.45
N ASN A 279 -11.96 4.18 6.03
CA ASN A 279 -11.83 5.52 6.61
C ASN A 279 -13.08 6.38 6.33
N ALA A 280 -13.65 6.27 5.13
CA ALA A 280 -14.93 6.91 4.80
C ALA A 280 -16.05 6.43 5.71
N LEU A 281 -16.12 5.12 5.92
CA LEU A 281 -17.10 4.49 6.81
C LEU A 281 -16.98 5.01 8.25
N LYS A 282 -15.76 5.10 8.78
CA LYS A 282 -15.48 5.68 10.09
C LYS A 282 -15.95 7.14 10.18
N ILE A 283 -15.61 7.97 9.19
CA ILE A 283 -16.00 9.38 9.16
C ILE A 283 -17.53 9.53 9.12
N THR A 284 -18.22 8.74 8.30
CA THR A 284 -19.67 8.75 8.21
C THR A 284 -20.29 8.36 9.54
N TYR A 285 -19.77 7.32 10.19
CA TYR A 285 -20.25 6.85 11.49
C TYR A 285 -20.14 7.94 12.57
N ILE A 286 -19.00 8.63 12.63
CA ILE A 286 -18.79 9.76 13.56
C ILE A 286 -19.76 10.89 13.27
N LYS A 287 -20.01 11.24 11.99
CA LYS A 287 -20.96 12.28 11.62
C LYS A 287 -22.40 11.93 12.02
N LEU A 288 -22.80 10.67 11.89
CA LEU A 288 -24.13 10.19 12.32
C LEU A 288 -24.30 10.21 13.84
N ASP A 289 -23.24 9.90 14.59
CA ASP A 289 -23.24 10.01 16.04
C ASP A 289 -23.41 11.47 16.51
N LEU A 290 -22.71 12.38 15.90
CA LEU A 290 -22.84 13.82 16.20
C LEU A 290 -24.24 14.37 15.90
N LYS A 291 -24.91 13.85 14.87
CA LYS A 291 -26.30 14.24 14.52
C LYS A 291 -27.36 13.55 15.39
N LYS A 292 -26.99 12.67 16.36
CA LYS A 292 -27.90 11.89 17.21
C LYS A 292 -28.98 11.11 16.45
N SER A 293 -28.75 10.81 15.17
CA SER A 293 -29.71 10.16 14.28
C SER A 293 -29.66 8.62 14.43
N ARG A 294 -30.33 8.09 15.47
CA ARG A 294 -30.32 6.66 15.81
C ARG A 294 -30.91 5.78 14.68
N ASN A 295 -31.96 6.25 14.00
CA ASN A 295 -32.62 5.48 12.96
C ASN A 295 -31.74 5.35 11.71
N ILE A 296 -31.14 6.46 11.25
CA ILE A 296 -30.25 6.46 10.10
C ILE A 296 -29.01 5.56 10.38
N LYS A 297 -28.51 5.56 11.62
CA LYS A 297 -27.40 4.70 12.04
C LYS A 297 -27.76 3.22 11.99
N LYS A 298 -28.99 2.84 12.42
CA LYS A 298 -29.49 1.45 12.32
C LYS A 298 -29.58 1.01 10.86
N THR A 299 -30.21 1.83 10.01
CA THR A 299 -30.33 1.55 8.58
C THR A 299 -28.97 1.40 7.91
N PHE A 300 -28.03 2.28 8.22
CA PHE A 300 -26.66 2.22 7.71
C PHE A 300 -25.94 0.93 8.11
N ASN A 301 -26.06 0.49 9.38
CA ASN A 301 -25.49 -0.77 9.85
C ASN A 301 -26.12 -1.97 9.14
N ILE A 302 -27.45 -1.98 8.92
CA ILE A 302 -28.15 -3.05 8.20
C ILE A 302 -27.63 -3.13 6.77
N ILE A 303 -27.54 -2.01 6.06
CA ILE A 303 -27.05 -1.95 4.68
C ILE A 303 -25.63 -2.52 4.60
N ILE A 304 -24.72 -2.10 5.51
CA ILE A 304 -23.36 -2.61 5.52
C ILE A 304 -23.32 -4.11 5.82
N SER A 305 -24.12 -4.58 6.79
CA SER A 305 -24.16 -6.01 7.11
C SER A 305 -24.66 -6.85 5.95
N ILE A 306 -25.70 -6.40 5.25
CA ILE A 306 -26.20 -7.06 4.04
C ILE A 306 -25.09 -7.12 2.98
N PHE A 307 -24.43 -6.00 2.70
CA PHE A 307 -23.37 -5.98 1.70
C PHE A 307 -22.15 -6.84 2.08
N ILE A 308 -21.83 -6.98 3.36
CA ILE A 308 -20.74 -7.87 3.83
C ILE A 308 -21.11 -9.35 3.62
N ILE A 309 -22.38 -9.71 3.78
CA ILE A 309 -22.86 -11.10 3.59
C ILE A 309 -22.87 -11.50 2.11
N PHE A 310 -23.17 -10.56 1.21
CA PHE A 310 -23.28 -10.79 -0.22
C PHE A 310 -21.99 -10.53 -1.04
N ASN A 311 -20.89 -10.11 -0.40
CA ASN A 311 -19.56 -10.03 -1.00
C ASN A 311 -18.64 -11.13 -0.53
#